data_35137e4f485d5d15a1bce1a68ed8f903
#
_entry.id   35137e4f485d5d15a1bce1a68ed8f903
#
_cell.length_a   1.000
_cell.length_b   1.000
_cell.length_c   1.000
_cell.angle_alpha   90.00
_cell.angle_beta   90.00
_cell.angle_gamma   90.00
#
_symmetry.space_group_name_H-M   'P 1'
#
loop_
_entity.id
_entity.type
_entity.pdbx_description
1 polymer ?
#
loop_
_entity_poly.entity_id
_entity_poly.type
_entity_poly.pdbx_seq_one_letter_code
_entity_poly.pdbx_strand_id
1 'polypeptide(L)'
;MPLLWLCLVALLMSCGTMRKASSSQKTPAEEQKDPLTPEQRRKYDYFFLEALRMKEKGDLDAAFEMYSHCLDIYPQGAATLYEIAKFYMFLNQPDKGERALKEAVAADPNNYWYNQTLAAYYQNKGEAAKAIYVYEDMVSHFPKRLEPLMSLVDLYNRTKDYQQVINTLNRLEERDGKSEAISMEKFRMYLAMDNDEQAFTEIENLAKEYPYDMRYLTILGDVYMNNGKEEEAYSIFQKVLKEEPGYAPAMLSMATYYEKKGEDSLYQAQLDSILLNDRVESNTKMNIMRQLILRSEQTDKDSICLLYTSPS
;
A
#
# COMPACT_ATOMS: atom_id res chain seq x y z
N MET A 1 -60.63 23.42 38.62
CA MET A 1 -61.02 24.34 37.59
C MET A 1 -60.90 25.75 38.11
N PRO A 2 -60.04 26.64 37.65
CA PRO A 2 -59.67 26.99 36.26
C PRO A 2 -58.13 27.21 36.09
N LEU A 3 -57.51 26.58 35.17
CA LEU A 3 -56.10 26.79 34.85
C LEU A 3 -55.81 26.43 33.36
N LEU A 4 -56.74 26.85 32.49
CA LEU A 4 -56.70 26.46 31.07
C LEU A 4 -56.91 27.67 30.14
N TRP A 5 -56.55 28.90 30.58
CA TRP A 5 -56.81 30.13 29.76
C TRP A 5 -55.60 31.08 29.70
N LEU A 6 -54.37 30.63 29.91
CA LEU A 6 -53.16 31.46 29.90
C LEU A 6 -52.09 31.02 28.88
N CYS A 7 -52.40 30.11 27.95
CA CYS A 7 -51.46 29.67 26.92
C CYS A 7 -51.80 30.09 25.47
N LEU A 8 -52.76 31.02 25.27
CA LEU A 8 -53.24 31.37 23.92
C LEU A 8 -52.94 32.81 23.48
N VAL A 9 -52.09 33.57 24.14
CA VAL A 9 -51.76 34.97 23.75
C VAL A 9 -50.28 35.19 23.47
N ALA A 10 -49.42 34.19 23.42
CA ALA A 10 -47.98 34.35 23.18
C ALA A 10 -47.55 33.98 21.75
N LEU A 11 -48.44 33.91 20.77
CA LEU A 11 -48.14 33.43 19.40
C LEU A 11 -48.33 34.49 18.29
N LEU A 12 -48.38 35.77 18.56
CA LEU A 12 -48.57 36.79 17.54
C LEU A 12 -47.62 37.99 17.55
N MET A 13 -46.37 37.85 18.03
CA MET A 13 -45.32 38.86 17.82
C MET A 13 -44.00 38.21 17.55
N SER A 14 -43.84 37.48 16.43
CA SER A 14 -42.53 37.24 15.82
C SER A 14 -42.56 37.83 14.40
N CYS A 15 -42.29 39.12 14.38
CA CYS A 15 -42.10 39.85 13.13
C CYS A 15 -40.75 39.41 12.55
N GLY A 16 -40.82 38.68 11.43
CA GLY A 16 -39.66 38.11 10.76
C GLY A 16 -38.71 39.18 10.23
N THR A 17 -37.50 39.17 10.74
CA THR A 17 -36.34 39.67 10.00
C THR A 17 -36.01 38.65 8.91
N MET A 18 -36.46 38.91 7.69
CA MET A 18 -35.94 38.24 6.51
C MET A 18 -34.44 38.49 6.44
N ARG A 19 -33.64 37.51 6.90
CA ARG A 19 -32.25 37.40 6.50
C ARG A 19 -32.25 37.13 5.00
N LYS A 20 -31.91 38.18 4.19
CA LYS A 20 -31.52 37.99 2.80
C LYS A 20 -30.48 36.87 2.78
N ALA A 21 -30.85 35.73 2.20
CA ALA A 21 -29.89 34.74 1.78
C ALA A 21 -28.94 35.47 0.83
N SER A 22 -27.70 35.66 1.28
CA SER A 22 -26.59 36.04 0.41
C SER A 22 -26.51 34.97 -0.65
N SER A 23 -27.00 35.24 -1.83
CA SER A 23 -26.68 34.48 -3.01
C SER A 23 -25.15 34.60 -3.16
N SER A 24 -24.42 33.56 -2.77
CA SER A 24 -23.06 33.35 -3.20
C SER A 24 -23.10 33.36 -4.72
N GLN A 25 -22.84 34.52 -5.33
CA GLN A 25 -22.46 34.60 -6.72
C GLN A 25 -21.19 33.73 -6.83
N LYS A 26 -21.37 32.51 -7.39
CA LYS A 26 -20.26 31.80 -8.01
C LYS A 26 -19.69 32.83 -9.02
N THR A 27 -18.49 33.31 -8.71
CA THR A 27 -17.64 33.98 -9.70
C THR A 27 -17.65 33.07 -10.94
N PRO A 28 -17.98 33.60 -12.15
CA PRO A 28 -17.84 32.81 -13.36
C PRO A 28 -16.41 32.31 -13.38
N ALA A 29 -16.21 31.00 -13.50
CA ALA A 29 -14.91 30.45 -13.86
C ALA A 29 -14.47 31.30 -15.07
N GLU A 30 -13.32 31.96 -14.99
CA GLU A 30 -12.70 32.60 -16.13
C GLU A 30 -12.73 31.55 -17.24
N GLU A 31 -13.53 31.80 -18.27
CA GLU A 31 -13.49 31.00 -19.49
C GLU A 31 -12.05 31.10 -20.01
N GLN A 32 -11.23 30.06 -19.79
CA GLN A 32 -9.94 29.99 -20.41
C GLN A 32 -10.15 30.06 -21.90
N LYS A 33 -9.82 31.22 -22.45
CA LYS A 33 -9.99 31.50 -23.86
C LYS A 33 -9.21 30.47 -24.66
N ASP A 34 -9.87 29.69 -25.48
CA ASP A 34 -9.21 28.69 -26.32
C ASP A 34 -8.05 29.36 -27.08
N PRO A 35 -6.83 28.85 -26.94
CA PRO A 35 -5.64 29.42 -27.59
C PRO A 35 -5.73 29.35 -29.13
N LEU A 36 -6.62 28.51 -29.65
CA LEU A 36 -6.80 28.30 -31.09
C LEU A 36 -7.95 29.13 -31.65
N THR A 37 -7.78 29.63 -32.87
CA THR A 37 -8.92 30.19 -33.63
C THR A 37 -9.92 29.06 -33.93
N PRO A 38 -11.22 29.41 -34.23
CA PRO A 38 -12.22 28.41 -34.57
C PRO A 38 -11.87 27.54 -35.78
N GLU A 39 -11.08 28.06 -36.73
CA GLU A 39 -10.60 27.30 -37.88
C GLU A 39 -9.47 26.33 -37.48
N GLN A 40 -8.49 26.80 -36.70
CA GLN A 40 -7.41 25.97 -36.17
C GLN A 40 -7.98 24.84 -35.27
N ARG A 41 -8.95 25.14 -34.44
CA ARG A 41 -9.64 24.15 -33.61
C ARG A 41 -10.28 23.06 -34.45
N ARG A 42 -11.04 23.41 -35.49
CA ARG A 42 -11.66 22.42 -36.38
C ARG A 42 -10.64 21.54 -37.09
N LYS A 43 -9.50 22.13 -37.55
CA LYS A 43 -8.42 21.36 -38.18
C LYS A 43 -7.73 20.42 -37.18
N TYR A 44 -7.43 20.90 -35.95
CA TYR A 44 -6.85 20.13 -34.90
C TYR A 44 -7.76 18.93 -34.55
N ASP A 45 -9.03 19.16 -34.29
CA ASP A 45 -9.99 18.12 -33.92
C ASP A 45 -10.14 17.08 -35.05
N TYR A 46 -10.16 17.52 -36.32
CA TYR A 46 -10.16 16.62 -37.45
C TYR A 46 -8.95 15.68 -37.48
N PHE A 47 -7.75 16.23 -37.39
CA PHE A 47 -6.53 15.40 -37.39
C PHE A 47 -6.46 14.49 -36.16
N PHE A 48 -6.88 14.98 -35.01
CA PHE A 48 -6.87 14.19 -33.78
C PHE A 48 -7.83 12.99 -33.87
N LEU A 49 -9.03 13.19 -34.37
CA LEU A 49 -10.02 12.12 -34.56
C LEU A 49 -9.57 11.11 -35.63
N GLU A 50 -8.96 11.61 -36.74
CA GLU A 50 -8.38 10.71 -37.75
C GLU A 50 -7.21 9.90 -37.19
N ALA A 51 -6.35 10.51 -36.37
CA ALA A 51 -5.28 9.79 -35.69
C ALA A 51 -5.80 8.66 -34.82
N LEU A 52 -6.86 8.91 -34.01
CA LEU A 52 -7.51 7.87 -33.22
C LEU A 52 -8.07 6.76 -34.10
N ARG A 53 -8.73 7.10 -35.20
CA ARG A 53 -9.31 6.14 -36.16
C ARG A 53 -8.23 5.27 -36.83
N MET A 54 -7.09 5.86 -37.22
CA MET A 54 -5.96 5.11 -37.80
C MET A 54 -5.33 4.18 -36.76
N LYS A 55 -5.17 4.66 -35.53
CA LYS A 55 -4.67 3.86 -34.41
C LYS A 55 -5.55 2.63 -34.15
N GLU A 56 -6.88 2.80 -34.12
CA GLU A 56 -7.83 1.69 -33.94
C GLU A 56 -7.78 0.67 -35.08
N LYS A 57 -7.46 1.11 -36.31
CA LYS A 57 -7.26 0.22 -37.46
C LYS A 57 -5.90 -0.48 -37.46
N GLY A 58 -5.01 -0.12 -36.53
CA GLY A 58 -3.64 -0.65 -36.46
C GLY A 58 -2.68 0.05 -37.44
N ASP A 59 -3.10 1.09 -38.14
CA ASP A 59 -2.23 1.90 -39.01
C ASP A 59 -1.50 2.96 -38.18
N LEU A 60 -0.43 2.49 -37.53
CA LEU A 60 0.32 3.29 -36.56
C LEU A 60 1.11 4.42 -37.21
N ASP A 61 1.60 4.22 -38.44
CA ASP A 61 2.36 5.24 -39.16
C ASP A 61 1.44 6.41 -39.54
N ALA A 62 0.28 6.13 -40.13
CA ALA A 62 -0.72 7.15 -40.45
C ALA A 62 -1.22 7.86 -39.19
N ALA A 63 -1.44 7.12 -38.08
CA ALA A 63 -1.84 7.73 -36.82
C ALA A 63 -0.81 8.72 -36.29
N PHE A 64 0.46 8.35 -36.34
CA PHE A 64 1.57 9.22 -35.92
C PHE A 64 1.68 10.49 -36.78
N GLU A 65 1.50 10.37 -38.10
CA GLU A 65 1.49 11.51 -39.02
C GLU A 65 0.36 12.47 -38.68
N MET A 66 -0.87 11.95 -38.45
CA MET A 66 -2.02 12.78 -38.08
C MET A 66 -1.81 13.48 -36.72
N TYR A 67 -1.24 12.78 -35.71
CA TYR A 67 -0.88 13.44 -34.45
C TYR A 67 0.21 14.51 -34.65
N SER A 68 1.17 14.30 -35.57
CA SER A 68 2.18 15.31 -35.87
C SER A 68 1.55 16.58 -36.46
N HIS A 69 0.57 16.45 -37.38
CA HIS A 69 -0.21 17.59 -37.86
C HIS A 69 -1.00 18.32 -36.74
N CYS A 70 -1.45 17.61 -35.72
CA CYS A 70 -2.03 18.28 -34.55
C CYS A 70 -1.01 19.20 -33.87
N LEU A 71 0.25 18.73 -33.68
CA LEU A 71 1.29 19.53 -33.05
C LEU A 71 1.79 20.69 -33.93
N ASP A 72 1.71 20.56 -35.25
CA ASP A 72 1.96 21.69 -36.17
C ASP A 72 0.95 22.83 -35.95
N ILE A 73 -0.30 22.49 -35.62
CA ILE A 73 -1.37 23.47 -35.34
C ILE A 73 -1.28 23.98 -33.89
N TYR A 74 -1.08 23.06 -32.92
CA TYR A 74 -1.02 23.37 -31.50
C TYR A 74 0.09 22.58 -30.81
N PRO A 75 1.31 23.12 -30.74
CA PRO A 75 2.46 22.44 -30.17
C PRO A 75 2.30 22.05 -28.70
N GLN A 76 1.43 22.73 -27.95
CA GLN A 76 1.15 22.49 -26.55
C GLN A 76 -0.10 21.61 -26.32
N GLY A 77 -0.56 20.92 -27.35
CA GLY A 77 -1.72 20.02 -27.26
C GLY A 77 -1.44 18.82 -26.35
N ALA A 78 -1.77 18.91 -25.07
CA ALA A 78 -1.45 17.91 -24.05
C ALA A 78 -1.86 16.49 -24.44
N ALA A 79 -3.09 16.31 -24.96
CA ALA A 79 -3.57 15.00 -25.41
C ALA A 79 -2.73 14.43 -26.57
N THR A 80 -2.35 15.28 -27.51
CA THR A 80 -1.51 14.86 -28.65
C THR A 80 -0.09 14.52 -28.20
N LEU A 81 0.49 15.34 -27.34
CA LEU A 81 1.82 15.09 -26.77
C LEU A 81 1.85 13.74 -25.99
N TYR A 82 0.79 13.47 -25.25
CA TYR A 82 0.66 12.19 -24.54
C TYR A 82 0.57 10.99 -25.51
N GLU A 83 -0.24 11.10 -26.56
CA GLU A 83 -0.34 10.03 -27.57
C GLU A 83 0.98 9.84 -28.31
N ILE A 84 1.64 10.90 -28.76
CA ILE A 84 2.95 10.83 -29.43
C ILE A 84 4.03 10.24 -28.52
N ALA A 85 3.99 10.55 -27.23
CA ALA A 85 4.92 9.95 -26.27
C ALA A 85 4.85 8.42 -26.28
N LYS A 86 3.64 7.86 -26.34
CA LYS A 86 3.43 6.40 -26.42
C LYS A 86 3.99 5.82 -27.72
N PHE A 87 3.85 6.51 -28.84
CA PHE A 87 4.49 6.10 -30.10
C PHE A 87 6.02 6.09 -30.00
N TYR A 88 6.63 7.12 -29.43
CA TYR A 88 8.08 7.15 -29.23
C TYR A 88 8.56 6.01 -28.33
N MET A 89 7.81 5.68 -27.30
CA MET A 89 8.14 4.53 -26.43
C MET A 89 8.04 3.21 -27.20
N PHE A 90 6.98 3.02 -27.99
CA PHE A 90 6.80 1.85 -28.83
C PHE A 90 7.93 1.72 -29.88
N LEU A 91 8.38 2.82 -30.45
CA LEU A 91 9.49 2.87 -31.42
C LEU A 91 10.88 2.78 -30.77
N ASN A 92 10.95 2.47 -29.48
CA ASN A 92 12.19 2.41 -28.71
C ASN A 92 13.03 3.72 -28.77
N GLN A 93 12.33 4.86 -28.71
CA GLN A 93 12.91 6.20 -28.62
C GLN A 93 12.58 6.85 -27.27
N PRO A 94 13.10 6.29 -26.15
CA PRO A 94 12.67 6.66 -24.81
C PRO A 94 12.90 8.13 -24.46
N ASP A 95 13.97 8.75 -24.96
CA ASP A 95 14.28 10.15 -24.67
C ASP A 95 13.26 11.11 -25.29
N LYS A 96 12.76 10.80 -26.49
CA LYS A 96 11.69 11.57 -27.12
C LYS A 96 10.35 11.33 -26.42
N GLY A 97 10.08 10.10 -26.02
CA GLY A 97 8.91 9.73 -25.23
C GLY A 97 8.87 10.46 -23.89
N GLU A 98 9.98 10.47 -23.13
CA GLU A 98 10.09 11.20 -21.87
C GLU A 98 9.83 12.70 -22.05
N ARG A 99 10.43 13.31 -23.08
CA ARG A 99 10.24 14.74 -23.37
C ARG A 99 8.76 15.05 -23.65
N ALA A 100 8.13 14.29 -24.54
CA ALA A 100 6.73 14.50 -24.89
C ALA A 100 5.79 14.28 -23.68
N LEU A 101 6.05 13.29 -22.81
CA LEU A 101 5.28 13.11 -21.59
C LEU A 101 5.43 14.28 -20.62
N LYS A 102 6.64 14.79 -20.45
CA LYS A 102 6.88 15.97 -19.59
C LYS A 102 6.16 17.20 -20.11
N GLU A 103 6.19 17.39 -21.44
CA GLU A 103 5.45 18.48 -22.08
C GLU A 103 3.92 18.30 -21.94
N ALA A 104 3.40 17.07 -22.04
CA ALA A 104 1.98 16.77 -21.81
C ALA A 104 1.56 17.10 -20.38
N VAL A 105 2.35 16.68 -19.38
CA VAL A 105 2.12 17.02 -17.96
C VAL A 105 2.20 18.53 -17.72
N ALA A 106 3.19 19.22 -18.31
CA ALA A 106 3.33 20.66 -18.17
C ALA A 106 2.14 21.44 -18.79
N ALA A 107 1.58 20.92 -19.91
CA ALA A 107 0.45 21.52 -20.58
C ALA A 107 -0.89 21.27 -19.86
N ASP A 108 -1.03 20.15 -19.16
CA ASP A 108 -2.21 19.83 -18.35
C ASP A 108 -1.78 19.07 -17.07
N PRO A 109 -1.30 19.81 -16.04
CA PRO A 109 -0.80 19.21 -14.81
C PRO A 109 -1.90 18.55 -13.95
N ASN A 110 -3.16 18.90 -14.19
CA ASN A 110 -4.31 18.31 -13.50
C ASN A 110 -4.81 17.01 -14.16
N ASN A 111 -4.16 16.52 -15.18
CA ASN A 111 -4.50 15.25 -15.79
C ASN A 111 -3.82 14.10 -15.05
N TYR A 112 -4.59 13.35 -14.30
CA TYR A 112 -4.10 12.21 -13.52
C TYR A 112 -3.32 11.20 -14.38
N TRP A 113 -3.84 10.88 -15.57
CA TRP A 113 -3.26 9.83 -16.40
C TRP A 113 -1.91 10.21 -17.02
N TYR A 114 -1.70 11.50 -17.33
CA TYR A 114 -0.39 11.96 -17.83
C TYR A 114 0.66 11.84 -16.74
N ASN A 115 0.35 12.30 -15.54
CA ASN A 115 1.24 12.19 -14.37
C ASN A 115 1.52 10.73 -14.01
N GLN A 116 0.47 9.89 -13.96
CA GLN A 116 0.60 8.45 -13.68
C GLN A 116 1.51 7.75 -14.71
N THR A 117 1.36 8.09 -15.99
CA THR A 117 2.20 7.51 -17.06
C THR A 117 3.65 7.96 -16.94
N LEU A 118 3.89 9.23 -16.61
CA LEU A 118 5.25 9.75 -16.40
C LEU A 118 5.92 9.09 -15.19
N ALA A 119 5.18 8.95 -14.08
CA ALA A 119 5.69 8.26 -12.89
C ALA A 119 6.02 6.79 -13.17
N ALA A 120 5.11 6.07 -13.84
CA ALA A 120 5.32 4.68 -14.24
C ALA A 120 6.50 4.53 -15.21
N TYR A 121 6.69 5.46 -16.13
CA TYR A 121 7.85 5.48 -17.01
C TYR A 121 9.16 5.55 -16.22
N TYR A 122 9.28 6.48 -15.25
CA TYR A 122 10.48 6.57 -14.41
C TYR A 122 10.68 5.34 -13.54
N GLN A 123 9.60 4.77 -13.02
CA GLN A 123 9.65 3.54 -12.22
C GLN A 123 10.19 2.35 -13.04
N ASN A 124 9.71 2.19 -14.28
CA ASN A 124 10.16 1.13 -15.19
C ASN A 124 11.61 1.32 -15.64
N LYS A 125 12.07 2.56 -15.74
CA LYS A 125 13.46 2.92 -16.09
C LYS A 125 14.41 2.75 -14.89
N GLY A 126 13.90 2.50 -13.69
CA GLY A 126 14.69 2.41 -12.46
C GLY A 126 15.10 3.77 -11.88
N GLU A 127 14.54 4.86 -12.38
CA GLU A 127 14.79 6.22 -11.92
C GLU A 127 13.90 6.57 -10.72
N ALA A 128 14.09 5.84 -9.60
CA ALA A 128 13.22 5.90 -8.43
C ALA A 128 13.00 7.33 -7.90
N ALA A 129 14.05 8.14 -7.81
CA ALA A 129 13.95 9.52 -7.32
C ALA A 129 13.01 10.39 -8.17
N LYS A 130 13.03 10.22 -9.50
CA LYS A 130 12.11 10.94 -10.39
C LYS A 130 10.68 10.44 -10.27
N ALA A 131 10.50 9.12 -10.14
CA ALA A 131 9.17 8.53 -9.92
C ALA A 131 8.57 9.03 -8.60
N ILE A 132 9.34 9.02 -7.52
CA ILE A 132 8.92 9.55 -6.21
C ILE A 132 8.51 11.02 -6.33
N TYR A 133 9.31 11.85 -6.99
CA TYR A 133 8.98 13.26 -7.18
C TYR A 133 7.60 13.44 -7.86
N VAL A 134 7.33 12.69 -8.94
CA VAL A 134 6.05 12.79 -9.65
C VAL A 134 4.89 12.26 -8.78
N TYR A 135 5.07 11.15 -8.06
CA TYR A 135 4.02 10.64 -7.17
C TYR A 135 3.74 11.58 -6.00
N GLU A 136 4.75 12.22 -5.41
CA GLU A 136 4.54 13.24 -4.36
C GLU A 136 3.75 14.45 -4.87
N ASP A 137 4.06 14.89 -6.08
CA ASP A 137 3.30 15.94 -6.77
C ASP A 137 1.84 15.50 -7.00
N MET A 138 1.62 14.26 -7.46
CA MET A 138 0.29 13.67 -7.63
C MET A 138 -0.49 13.60 -6.32
N VAL A 139 0.15 13.27 -5.19
CA VAL A 139 -0.51 13.25 -3.88
C VAL A 139 -1.08 14.61 -3.50
N SER A 140 -0.41 15.68 -3.92
CA SER A 140 -0.84 17.08 -3.68
C SER A 140 -1.97 17.50 -4.62
N HIS A 141 -1.87 17.16 -5.91
CA HIS A 141 -2.85 17.55 -6.92
C HIS A 141 -4.13 16.68 -6.91
N PHE A 142 -4.02 15.42 -6.48
CA PHE A 142 -5.13 14.46 -6.45
C PHE A 142 -5.42 13.92 -5.03
N PRO A 143 -5.79 14.78 -4.06
CA PRO A 143 -5.87 14.41 -2.64
C PRO A 143 -6.89 13.32 -2.31
N LYS A 144 -7.84 13.06 -3.22
CA LYS A 144 -8.85 12.00 -3.05
C LYS A 144 -8.38 10.63 -3.56
N ARG A 145 -7.24 10.58 -4.21
CA ARG A 145 -6.68 9.34 -4.74
C ARG A 145 -5.64 8.77 -3.79
N LEU A 146 -5.75 7.47 -3.52
CA LEU A 146 -4.81 6.75 -2.67
C LEU A 146 -3.69 6.08 -3.46
N GLU A 147 -3.92 5.82 -4.75
CA GLU A 147 -2.99 5.09 -5.61
C GLU A 147 -1.58 5.70 -5.66
N PRO A 148 -1.39 7.04 -5.69
CA PRO A 148 -0.05 7.62 -5.62
C PRO A 148 0.68 7.30 -4.31
N LEU A 149 -0.03 7.32 -3.16
CA LEU A 149 0.55 6.93 -1.88
C LEU A 149 0.94 5.46 -1.85
N MET A 150 0.12 4.58 -2.40
CA MET A 150 0.43 3.14 -2.50
C MET A 150 1.69 2.92 -3.36
N SER A 151 1.81 3.66 -4.47
CA SER A 151 3.02 3.61 -5.32
C SER A 151 4.27 4.11 -4.61
N LEU A 152 4.13 5.15 -3.76
CA LEU A 152 5.24 5.66 -2.92
C LEU A 152 5.67 4.62 -1.88
N VAL A 153 4.73 3.92 -1.23
CA VAL A 153 5.06 2.81 -0.30
C VAL A 153 5.91 1.76 -1.01
N ASP A 154 5.50 1.30 -2.20
CA ASP A 154 6.25 0.33 -2.98
C ASP A 154 7.66 0.84 -3.36
N LEU A 155 7.77 2.08 -3.83
CA LEU A 155 9.05 2.68 -4.21
C LEU A 155 10.00 2.85 -3.02
N TYR A 156 9.51 3.35 -1.88
CA TYR A 156 10.31 3.50 -0.68
C TYR A 156 10.73 2.14 -0.10
N ASN A 157 9.86 1.12 -0.18
CA ASN A 157 10.24 -0.25 0.19
C ASN A 157 11.38 -0.79 -0.69
N ARG A 158 11.30 -0.62 -2.01
CA ARG A 158 12.35 -1.04 -2.94
C ARG A 158 13.68 -0.32 -2.71
N THR A 159 13.63 0.94 -2.34
CA THR A 159 14.82 1.74 -2.01
C THR A 159 15.28 1.55 -0.57
N LYS A 160 14.56 0.75 0.24
CA LYS A 160 14.81 0.49 1.66
C LYS A 160 14.78 1.74 2.53
N ASP A 161 14.04 2.75 2.11
CA ASP A 161 13.80 3.94 2.92
C ASP A 161 12.59 3.69 3.83
N TYR A 162 12.79 2.85 4.83
CA TYR A 162 11.73 2.37 5.72
C TYR A 162 11.06 3.51 6.49
N GLN A 163 11.80 4.57 6.80
CA GLN A 163 11.20 5.74 7.46
C GLN A 163 10.17 6.42 6.55
N GLN A 164 10.44 6.56 5.25
CA GLN A 164 9.48 7.13 4.31
C GLN A 164 8.32 6.19 4.03
N VAL A 165 8.52 4.86 4.11
CA VAL A 165 7.41 3.90 4.09
C VAL A 165 6.45 4.20 5.24
N ILE A 166 6.94 4.30 6.48
CA ILE A 166 6.13 4.59 7.67
C ILE A 166 5.42 5.95 7.52
N ASN A 167 6.12 6.99 7.11
CA ASN A 167 5.53 8.31 6.88
C ASN A 167 4.39 8.26 5.86
N THR A 168 4.56 7.48 4.78
CA THR A 168 3.56 7.33 3.73
C THR A 168 2.37 6.49 4.19
N LEU A 169 2.61 5.44 4.98
CA LEU A 169 1.55 4.64 5.62
C LEU A 169 0.73 5.48 6.60
N ASN A 170 1.36 6.38 7.35
CA ASN A 170 0.63 7.33 8.22
C ASN A 170 -0.28 8.25 7.39
N ARG A 171 0.19 8.76 6.25
CA ARG A 171 -0.63 9.57 5.32
C ARG A 171 -1.80 8.78 4.73
N LEU A 172 -1.62 7.48 4.47
CA LEU A 172 -2.71 6.58 4.06
C LEU A 172 -3.73 6.41 5.18
N GLU A 173 -3.26 6.15 6.41
CA GLU A 173 -4.11 5.99 7.59
C GLU A 173 -4.93 7.26 7.90
N GLU A 174 -4.34 8.45 7.74
CA GLU A 174 -5.04 9.73 7.90
C GLU A 174 -6.17 9.94 6.87
N ARG A 175 -6.04 9.35 5.66
CA ARG A 175 -7.00 9.54 4.58
C ARG A 175 -8.08 8.47 4.51
N ASP A 176 -7.72 7.24 4.72
CA ASP A 176 -8.58 6.05 4.54
C ASP A 176 -8.94 5.36 5.86
N GLY A 177 -8.30 5.79 6.95
CA GLY A 177 -8.46 5.19 8.27
C GLY A 177 -7.45 4.08 8.55
N LYS A 178 -7.44 3.66 9.81
CA LYS A 178 -6.56 2.58 10.29
C LYS A 178 -7.00 1.24 9.68
N SER A 179 -6.03 0.45 9.24
CA SER A 179 -6.27 -0.91 8.77
C SER A 179 -5.23 -1.89 9.31
N GLU A 180 -5.64 -3.15 9.44
CA GLU A 180 -4.77 -4.27 9.81
C GLU A 180 -3.52 -4.33 8.93
N ALA A 181 -3.70 -4.17 7.60
CA ALA A 181 -2.61 -4.22 6.64
C ALA A 181 -1.58 -3.10 6.87
N ILE A 182 -2.04 -1.88 7.15
CA ILE A 182 -1.17 -0.73 7.45
C ILE A 182 -0.39 -0.98 8.74
N SER A 183 -1.05 -1.39 9.81
CA SER A 183 -0.38 -1.67 11.09
C SER A 183 0.64 -2.79 11.00
N MET A 184 0.34 -3.88 10.28
CA MET A 184 1.30 -4.97 10.04
C MET A 184 2.50 -4.53 9.19
N GLU A 185 2.29 -3.66 8.21
CA GLU A 185 3.40 -3.14 7.41
C GLU A 185 4.28 -2.19 8.22
N LYS A 186 3.69 -1.31 9.06
CA LYS A 186 4.44 -0.49 10.01
C LYS A 186 5.25 -1.35 10.97
N PHE A 187 4.65 -2.39 11.54
CA PHE A 187 5.35 -3.36 12.39
C PHE A 187 6.60 -3.92 11.71
N ARG A 188 6.46 -4.39 10.45
CA ARG A 188 7.60 -4.92 9.69
C ARG A 188 8.68 -3.87 9.44
N MET A 189 8.29 -2.63 9.14
CA MET A 189 9.23 -1.53 8.91
C MET A 189 10.00 -1.17 10.18
N TYR A 190 9.30 -1.12 11.32
CA TYR A 190 9.96 -0.87 12.59
C TYR A 190 10.96 -1.96 12.96
N LEU A 191 10.63 -3.25 12.72
CA LEU A 191 11.59 -4.35 12.89
C LEU A 191 12.79 -4.22 11.94
N ALA A 192 12.55 -3.84 10.67
CA ALA A 192 13.63 -3.65 9.70
C ALA A 192 14.57 -2.47 10.03
N MET A 193 14.14 -1.58 10.93
CA MET A 193 14.89 -0.42 11.44
C MET A 193 15.50 -0.68 12.84
N ASP A 194 15.39 -1.91 13.36
CA ASP A 194 15.76 -2.27 14.73
C ASP A 194 15.06 -1.38 15.79
N ASN A 195 13.84 -0.89 15.47
CA ASN A 195 13.03 -0.08 16.37
C ASN A 195 11.99 -0.95 17.10
N ASP A 196 12.48 -1.73 18.05
CA ASP A 196 11.68 -2.72 18.78
C ASP A 196 10.53 -2.09 19.59
N GLU A 197 10.70 -0.87 20.09
CA GLU A 197 9.68 -0.16 20.88
C GLU A 197 8.44 0.15 20.05
N GLN A 198 8.63 0.68 18.85
CA GLN A 198 7.52 1.01 17.96
C GLN A 198 6.91 -0.26 17.35
N ALA A 199 7.73 -1.25 16.99
CA ALA A 199 7.25 -2.55 16.54
C ALA A 199 6.36 -3.21 17.61
N PHE A 200 6.81 -3.22 18.87
CA PHE A 200 6.00 -3.71 19.98
C PHE A 200 4.67 -3.00 20.11
N THR A 201 4.67 -1.66 20.01
CA THR A 201 3.45 -0.85 20.10
C THR A 201 2.45 -1.22 19.00
N GLU A 202 2.88 -1.42 17.77
CA GLU A 202 1.99 -1.79 16.65
C GLU A 202 1.37 -3.18 16.86
N ILE A 203 2.18 -4.19 17.23
CA ILE A 203 1.66 -5.55 17.43
C ILE A 203 0.80 -5.68 18.68
N GLU A 204 1.11 -4.94 19.75
CA GLU A 204 0.29 -4.89 20.95
C GLU A 204 -1.09 -4.30 20.65
N ASN A 205 -1.15 -3.24 19.85
CA ASN A 205 -2.41 -2.64 19.41
C ASN A 205 -3.23 -3.61 18.56
N LEU A 206 -2.59 -4.33 17.61
CA LEU A 206 -3.27 -5.35 16.82
C LEU A 206 -3.82 -6.49 17.68
N ALA A 207 -3.04 -7.00 18.63
CA ALA A 207 -3.49 -8.05 19.54
C ALA A 207 -4.63 -7.61 20.46
N LYS A 208 -4.69 -6.32 20.82
CA LYS A 208 -5.82 -5.74 21.58
C LYS A 208 -7.08 -5.59 20.73
N GLU A 209 -6.92 -5.17 19.48
CA GLU A 209 -8.03 -4.98 18.54
C GLU A 209 -8.59 -6.32 18.05
N TYR A 210 -7.73 -7.32 17.88
CA TYR A 210 -8.07 -8.69 17.43
C TYR A 210 -7.69 -9.75 18.48
N PRO A 211 -8.36 -9.80 19.66
CA PRO A 211 -7.92 -10.59 20.82
C PRO A 211 -8.05 -12.11 20.64
N TYR A 212 -8.69 -12.55 19.57
CA TYR A 212 -8.86 -13.96 19.19
C TYR A 212 -8.09 -14.34 17.92
N ASP A 213 -7.29 -13.44 17.36
CA ASP A 213 -6.42 -13.76 16.24
C ASP A 213 -5.10 -14.36 16.75
N MET A 214 -4.96 -15.65 16.55
CA MET A 214 -3.78 -16.40 17.01
C MET A 214 -2.47 -15.92 16.37
N ARG A 215 -2.53 -15.30 15.19
CA ARG A 215 -1.35 -14.74 14.49
C ARG A 215 -0.77 -13.59 15.32
N TYR A 216 -1.60 -12.61 15.69
CA TYR A 216 -1.12 -11.43 16.45
C TYR A 216 -0.71 -11.79 17.86
N LEU A 217 -1.45 -12.68 18.52
CA LEU A 217 -1.05 -13.18 19.83
C LEU A 217 0.30 -13.88 19.79
N THR A 218 0.53 -14.74 18.80
CA THR A 218 1.81 -15.44 18.69
C THR A 218 2.95 -14.47 18.39
N ILE A 219 2.78 -13.55 17.45
CA ILE A 219 3.79 -12.52 17.14
C ILE A 219 4.08 -11.66 18.38
N LEU A 220 3.04 -11.27 19.14
CA LEU A 220 3.22 -10.53 20.38
C LEU A 220 4.04 -11.33 21.41
N GLY A 221 3.76 -12.63 21.54
CA GLY A 221 4.56 -13.53 22.38
C GLY A 221 6.02 -13.58 21.95
N ASP A 222 6.29 -13.68 20.64
CA ASP A 222 7.66 -13.69 20.10
C ASP A 222 8.39 -12.37 20.39
N VAL A 223 7.69 -11.24 20.26
CA VAL A 223 8.25 -9.93 20.62
C VAL A 223 8.53 -9.81 22.10
N TYR A 224 7.64 -10.31 22.98
CA TYR A 224 7.91 -10.40 24.43
C TYR A 224 9.15 -11.24 24.71
N MET A 225 9.30 -12.38 24.04
CA MET A 225 10.44 -13.28 24.21
C MET A 225 11.76 -12.62 23.79
N ASN A 226 11.76 -11.89 22.69
CA ASN A 226 12.93 -11.16 22.21
C ASN A 226 13.33 -10.01 23.14
N ASN A 227 12.35 -9.41 23.82
CA ASN A 227 12.55 -8.32 24.79
C ASN A 227 12.84 -8.84 26.23
N GLY A 228 13.14 -10.13 26.41
CA GLY A 228 13.46 -10.71 27.70
C GLY A 228 12.27 -10.89 28.65
N LYS A 229 11.04 -10.73 28.17
CA LYS A 229 9.78 -10.95 28.90
C LYS A 229 9.27 -12.37 28.66
N GLU A 230 10.07 -13.35 29.04
CA GLU A 230 9.87 -14.74 28.66
C GLU A 230 8.62 -15.36 29.32
N GLU A 231 8.28 -14.97 30.55
CA GLU A 231 7.10 -15.50 31.24
C GLU A 231 5.78 -14.97 30.64
N GLU A 232 5.78 -13.70 30.21
CA GLU A 232 4.65 -13.13 29.47
C GLU A 232 4.47 -13.82 28.13
N ALA A 233 5.58 -14.07 27.40
CA ALA A 233 5.55 -14.81 26.15
C ALA A 233 4.97 -16.21 26.34
N TYR A 234 5.47 -16.96 27.34
CA TYR A 234 4.99 -18.30 27.68
C TYR A 234 3.47 -18.32 27.95
N SER A 235 2.99 -17.36 28.75
CA SER A 235 1.55 -17.23 29.05
C SER A 235 0.71 -17.03 27.79
N ILE A 236 1.20 -16.23 26.84
CA ILE A 236 0.52 -16.00 25.56
C ILE A 236 0.52 -17.27 24.71
N PHE A 237 1.66 -17.95 24.56
CA PHE A 237 1.73 -19.20 23.80
C PHE A 237 0.82 -20.29 24.40
N GLN A 238 0.78 -20.42 25.71
CA GLN A 238 -0.17 -21.33 26.37
C GLN A 238 -1.62 -20.98 26.06
N LYS A 239 -1.99 -19.69 26.09
CA LYS A 239 -3.34 -19.24 25.75
C LYS A 239 -3.68 -19.61 24.30
N VAL A 240 -2.78 -19.34 23.36
CA VAL A 240 -2.97 -19.68 21.93
C VAL A 240 -3.15 -21.19 21.75
N LEU A 241 -2.26 -21.99 22.34
CA LEU A 241 -2.32 -23.46 22.20
C LEU A 241 -3.49 -24.11 22.95
N LYS A 242 -4.06 -23.43 23.94
CA LYS A 242 -5.31 -23.87 24.58
C LYS A 242 -6.51 -23.70 23.65
N GLU A 243 -6.58 -22.59 22.92
CA GLU A 243 -7.64 -22.32 21.97
C GLU A 243 -7.47 -23.14 20.68
N GLU A 244 -6.24 -23.23 20.19
CA GLU A 244 -5.87 -23.95 18.95
C GLU A 244 -4.63 -24.85 19.16
N PRO A 245 -4.83 -26.08 19.68
CA PRO A 245 -3.73 -26.99 20.03
C PRO A 245 -2.80 -27.39 18.88
N GLY A 246 -3.24 -27.21 17.62
CA GLY A 246 -2.48 -27.51 16.43
C GLY A 246 -1.87 -26.29 15.72
N TYR A 247 -1.91 -25.12 16.34
CA TYR A 247 -1.39 -23.90 15.72
C TYR A 247 0.15 -23.93 15.66
N ALA A 248 0.67 -24.32 14.51
CA ALA A 248 2.10 -24.57 14.31
C ALA A 248 3.01 -23.39 14.68
N PRO A 249 2.69 -22.10 14.36
CA PRO A 249 3.53 -20.99 14.78
C PRO A 249 3.73 -20.93 16.31
N ALA A 250 2.66 -21.02 17.11
CA ALA A 250 2.77 -20.97 18.57
C ALA A 250 3.47 -22.23 19.14
N MET A 251 3.30 -23.39 18.51
CA MET A 251 4.04 -24.60 18.89
C MET A 251 5.55 -24.41 18.69
N LEU A 252 5.97 -23.78 17.59
CA LEU A 252 7.36 -23.47 17.31
C LEU A 252 7.93 -22.42 18.29
N SER A 253 7.17 -21.37 18.56
CA SER A 253 7.54 -20.34 19.54
C SER A 253 7.71 -20.94 20.93
N MET A 254 6.84 -21.88 21.33
CA MET A 254 6.96 -22.63 22.58
C MET A 254 8.20 -23.51 22.61
N ALA A 255 8.55 -24.17 21.50
CA ALA A 255 9.81 -24.93 21.41
C ALA A 255 11.01 -24.00 21.60
N THR A 256 11.03 -22.84 20.93
CA THR A 256 12.10 -21.83 21.09
C THR A 256 12.18 -21.30 22.53
N TYR A 257 11.06 -21.16 23.22
CA TYR A 257 11.04 -20.81 24.64
C TYR A 257 11.76 -21.86 25.48
N TYR A 258 11.44 -23.15 25.34
CA TYR A 258 12.09 -24.22 26.08
C TYR A 258 13.59 -24.32 25.76
N GLU A 259 13.98 -24.13 24.51
CA GLU A 259 15.38 -24.08 24.10
C GLU A 259 16.14 -22.95 24.81
N LYS A 260 15.58 -21.74 24.85
CA LYS A 260 16.17 -20.60 25.57
C LYS A 260 16.33 -20.85 27.06
N LYS A 261 15.41 -21.59 27.68
CA LYS A 261 15.45 -21.97 29.09
C LYS A 261 16.44 -23.13 29.37
N GLY A 262 16.99 -23.79 28.35
CA GLY A 262 17.83 -24.95 28.48
C GLY A 262 17.08 -26.22 28.90
N GLU A 263 15.75 -26.24 28.65
CA GLU A 263 14.90 -27.38 28.98
C GLU A 263 14.82 -28.36 27.80
N ASP A 264 15.95 -29.00 27.50
CA ASP A 264 16.12 -29.86 26.32
C ASP A 264 15.03 -30.94 26.18
N SER A 265 14.59 -31.55 27.28
CA SER A 265 13.55 -32.58 27.25
C SER A 265 12.20 -32.04 26.80
N LEU A 266 11.82 -30.82 27.24
CA LEU A 266 10.57 -30.17 26.83
C LEU A 266 10.68 -29.66 25.40
N TYR A 267 11.85 -29.17 25.00
CA TYR A 267 12.11 -28.79 23.60
C TYR A 267 11.90 -29.98 22.65
N GLN A 268 12.50 -31.12 22.93
CA GLN A 268 12.34 -32.33 22.12
C GLN A 268 10.87 -32.81 22.10
N ALA A 269 10.23 -32.89 23.26
CA ALA A 269 8.80 -33.25 23.33
C ALA A 269 7.88 -32.31 22.52
N GLN A 270 8.22 -31.01 22.49
CA GLN A 270 7.48 -30.05 21.70
C GLN A 270 7.70 -30.25 20.19
N LEU A 271 8.94 -30.53 19.77
CA LEU A 271 9.23 -30.86 18.36
C LEU A 271 8.54 -32.16 17.92
N ASP A 272 8.56 -33.19 18.72
CA ASP A 272 7.85 -34.44 18.46
C ASP A 272 6.35 -34.22 18.34
N SER A 273 5.79 -33.40 19.23
CA SER A 273 4.38 -32.98 19.18
C SER A 273 4.05 -32.30 17.85
N ILE A 274 4.93 -31.42 17.32
CA ILE A 274 4.70 -30.76 16.03
C ILE A 274 4.77 -31.78 14.86
N LEU A 275 5.80 -32.63 14.86
CA LEU A 275 6.04 -33.59 13.77
C LEU A 275 4.95 -34.66 13.69
N LEU A 276 4.39 -35.08 14.83
CA LEU A 276 3.33 -36.09 14.92
C LEU A 276 1.91 -35.50 14.80
N ASN A 277 1.74 -34.20 14.87
CA ASN A 277 0.43 -33.57 14.83
C ASN A 277 -0.13 -33.51 13.39
N ASP A 278 -1.24 -34.23 13.13
CA ASP A 278 -1.86 -34.27 11.80
C ASP A 278 -2.44 -32.94 11.33
N ARG A 279 -2.65 -31.97 12.23
CA ARG A 279 -3.13 -30.63 11.90
C ARG A 279 -2.02 -29.70 11.39
N VAL A 280 -0.77 -30.07 11.58
CA VAL A 280 0.39 -29.30 11.10
C VAL A 280 0.69 -29.71 9.66
N GLU A 281 0.79 -28.71 8.79
CA GLU A 281 1.07 -28.92 7.36
C GLU A 281 2.40 -29.63 7.12
N SER A 282 2.43 -30.53 6.13
CA SER A 282 3.63 -31.30 5.75
C SER A 282 4.83 -30.42 5.40
N ASN A 283 4.61 -29.26 4.78
CA ASN A 283 5.68 -28.33 4.44
C ASN A 283 6.34 -27.74 5.71
N THR A 284 5.56 -27.43 6.73
CA THR A 284 6.07 -26.97 8.03
C THR A 284 6.92 -28.05 8.69
N LYS A 285 6.43 -29.29 8.72
CA LYS A 285 7.18 -30.45 9.24
C LYS A 285 8.50 -30.66 8.50
N MET A 286 8.48 -30.61 7.16
CA MET A 286 9.71 -30.75 6.36
C MET A 286 10.73 -29.65 6.65
N ASN A 287 10.27 -28.41 6.83
CA ASN A 287 11.17 -27.28 7.15
C ASN A 287 11.83 -27.48 8.52
N ILE A 288 11.07 -27.93 9.52
CA ILE A 288 11.62 -28.25 10.85
C ILE A 288 12.64 -29.37 10.75
N MET A 289 12.31 -30.47 10.06
CA MET A 289 13.26 -31.59 9.88
C MET A 289 14.54 -31.15 9.18
N ARG A 290 14.43 -30.29 8.15
CA ARG A 290 15.61 -29.75 7.46
C ARG A 290 16.48 -28.92 8.39
N GLN A 291 15.88 -28.07 9.23
CA GLN A 291 16.63 -27.28 10.22
C GLN A 291 17.33 -28.16 11.25
N LEU A 292 16.66 -29.21 11.72
CA LEU A 292 17.25 -30.17 12.66
C LEU A 292 18.45 -30.91 12.05
N ILE A 293 18.35 -31.34 10.79
CA ILE A 293 19.45 -31.98 10.06
C ILE A 293 20.65 -31.04 9.93
N LEU A 294 20.38 -29.78 9.45
CA LEU A 294 21.47 -28.79 9.33
C LEU A 294 22.15 -28.50 10.67
N ARG A 295 21.41 -28.49 11.76
CA ARG A 295 21.91 -28.29 13.11
C ARG A 295 22.74 -29.47 13.57
N SER A 296 22.33 -30.73 13.28
CA SER A 296 23.08 -31.92 13.60
C SER A 296 24.40 -31.97 12.85
N GLU A 297 24.44 -31.57 11.59
CA GLU A 297 25.65 -31.46 10.78
C GLU A 297 26.65 -30.42 11.35
N GLN A 298 26.13 -29.31 11.89
CA GLN A 298 26.97 -28.26 12.49
C GLN A 298 27.53 -28.62 13.90
N THR A 299 26.84 -29.48 14.63
CA THR A 299 27.21 -29.81 16.01
C THR A 299 28.00 -31.09 16.16
N ASP A 300 28.33 -31.81 15.07
CA ASP A 300 29.06 -33.11 15.07
C ASP A 300 28.42 -34.16 16.02
N LYS A 301 27.12 -34.05 16.27
CA LYS A 301 26.38 -34.97 17.13
C LYS A 301 25.60 -35.99 16.30
N ASP A 302 26.18 -37.14 16.05
CA ASP A 302 25.55 -38.35 15.46
C ASP A 302 24.25 -38.81 16.17
N SER A 303 23.94 -38.28 17.35
CA SER A 303 22.86 -38.75 18.20
C SER A 303 21.44 -38.31 17.73
N ILE A 304 21.30 -37.28 16.94
CA ILE A 304 19.97 -36.77 16.50
C ILE A 304 19.43 -37.64 15.35
N CYS A 305 20.26 -38.11 14.44
CA CYS A 305 19.84 -39.02 13.37
C CYS A 305 19.29 -40.35 13.88
N LEU A 306 19.76 -40.83 15.01
CA LEU A 306 19.33 -42.12 15.59
C LEU A 306 17.95 -42.05 16.25
N LEU A 307 17.53 -40.88 16.73
CA LEU A 307 16.18 -40.69 17.34
C LEU A 307 15.01 -40.80 16.35
N TYR A 308 15.26 -40.46 15.10
CA TYR A 308 14.19 -40.42 14.05
C TYR A 308 14.24 -41.62 13.09
N THR A 309 15.23 -42.51 13.22
CA THR A 309 15.37 -43.70 12.35
C THR A 309 15.05 -45.00 13.05
N SER A 310 14.75 -45.02 14.37
CA SER A 310 14.34 -46.24 15.04
C SER A 310 12.89 -46.59 14.65
N PRO A 311 12.65 -47.79 14.07
CA PRO A 311 11.31 -48.26 13.82
C PRO A 311 10.58 -48.49 15.13
N SER A 312 9.39 -47.93 15.25
CA SER A 312 8.42 -48.18 16.32
C SER A 312 7.91 -49.63 16.28
#